data_29e7c0aac15a01eb97f665e046d1f47c
#
_entry.id   29e7c0aac15a01eb97f665e046d1f47c
#
_cell.length_a   1.000
_cell.length_b   1.000
_cell.length_c   1.000
_cell.angle_alpha   90.00
_cell.angle_beta   90.00
_cell.angle_gamma   90.00
#
_symmetry.space_group_name_H-M   'P 1'
#
loop_
_entity.id
_entity.type
_entity.pdbx_description
1 polymer ?
#
loop_
_entity_poly.entity_id
_entity_poly.type
_entity_poly.pdbx_seq_one_letter_code
_entity_poly.pdbx_strand_id
1 'polypeptide(L)'
;SYARITFWNQKGEVLLQEISTGGALALKARHFKPILGGDHALNVTFEANDDERLYGMGQYQQEYLDLKHCSLELAHRNSQASVPFVMSSLGYGFLWHNPSIGEVHFGKNRTTWQARSTKQMDYFITAGDTPAQISLAYAKATGFAPMMPEYGLGFWQCKLRYWNQEQLLSVAREYKQRNLPIDVIVCDFFHWPKMGDFRFDPEFFPDPQAMVDELKSM
;
A
#
# COMPACT_ATOMS: atom_id res chain seq x y z
N SER A 1 4.19 17.79 33.15
CA SER A 1 5.04 16.85 32.37
C SER A 1 4.19 16.14 31.32
N TYR A 2 4.71 16.02 30.13
CA TYR A 2 4.03 15.31 29.04
C TYR A 2 4.62 13.90 28.92
N ALA A 3 3.77 12.89 28.74
CA ALA A 3 4.23 11.53 28.47
C ALA A 3 4.88 11.49 27.08
N ARG A 4 6.04 10.85 26.98
CA ARG A 4 6.79 10.60 25.75
C ARG A 4 6.89 9.11 25.53
N ILE A 5 6.54 8.63 24.35
CA ILE A 5 6.68 7.21 23.99
C ILE A 5 8.06 7.00 23.35
N THR A 6 8.78 6.00 23.84
CA THR A 6 10.09 5.58 23.31
C THR A 6 10.13 4.08 23.20
N PHE A 7 10.62 3.56 22.08
CA PHE A 7 10.79 2.14 21.81
C PHE A 7 12.26 1.79 21.80
N TRP A 8 12.61 0.71 22.49
CA TRP A 8 13.97 0.17 22.59
C TRP A 8 14.03 -1.24 22.03
N ASN A 9 15.18 -1.61 21.50
CA ASN A 9 15.48 -3.01 21.23
C ASN A 9 15.87 -3.77 22.52
N GLN A 10 16.10 -5.06 22.41
CA GLN A 10 16.50 -5.90 23.55
C GLN A 10 17.89 -5.54 24.12
N LYS A 11 18.70 -4.79 23.37
CA LYS A 11 20.02 -4.30 23.80
C LYS A 11 19.96 -2.97 24.55
N GLY A 12 18.75 -2.37 24.68
CA GLY A 12 18.55 -1.07 25.30
C GLY A 12 18.88 0.11 24.40
N GLU A 13 18.98 -0.10 23.09
CA GLU A 13 19.18 0.97 22.10
C GLU A 13 17.82 1.54 21.67
N VAL A 14 17.72 2.86 21.53
CA VAL A 14 16.50 3.52 21.08
C VAL A 14 16.29 3.26 19.59
N LEU A 15 15.16 2.68 19.24
CA LEU A 15 14.74 2.44 17.85
C LEU A 15 13.93 3.61 17.30
N LEU A 16 12.94 4.07 18.07
CA LEU A 16 12.03 5.13 17.68
C LEU A 16 11.53 5.85 18.93
N GLN A 17 11.46 7.15 18.89
CA GLN A 17 10.92 7.92 19.99
C GLN A 17 10.15 9.16 19.51
N GLU A 18 9.12 9.52 20.24
CA GLU A 18 8.39 10.77 19.98
C GLU A 18 9.30 11.99 20.20
N ILE A 19 9.02 13.08 19.48
CA ILE A 19 9.70 14.35 19.74
C ILE A 19 9.41 14.87 21.16
N SER A 20 10.30 15.69 21.68
CA SER A 20 10.03 16.45 22.89
C SER A 20 8.91 17.45 22.66
N THR A 21 7.97 17.53 23.60
CA THR A 21 6.84 18.45 23.55
C THR A 21 7.16 19.76 24.29
N GLY A 22 6.53 20.87 23.82
CA GLY A 22 6.68 22.19 24.43
C GLY A 22 7.72 23.08 23.76
N GLY A 23 8.41 23.87 24.53
CA GLY A 23 9.33 24.90 24.04
C GLY A 23 8.64 26.11 23.41
N ALA A 24 9.41 27.05 22.87
CA ALA A 24 8.90 28.27 22.24
C ALA A 24 7.98 28.03 21.05
N LEU A 25 8.13 26.89 20.36
CA LEU A 25 7.30 26.51 19.22
C LEU A 25 6.06 25.69 19.60
N ALA A 26 5.82 25.46 20.90
CA ALA A 26 4.70 24.69 21.43
C ALA A 26 4.52 23.33 20.72
N LEU A 27 5.62 22.64 20.45
CA LEU A 27 5.63 21.38 19.72
C LEU A 27 4.80 20.32 20.45
N LYS A 28 4.13 19.48 19.68
CA LYS A 28 3.34 18.35 20.17
C LYS A 28 3.75 17.08 19.43
N ALA A 29 4.12 16.04 20.16
CA ALA A 29 4.39 14.73 19.56
C ALA A 29 3.12 14.12 18.96
N ARG A 30 1.97 14.31 19.64
CA ARG A 30 0.64 13.87 19.22
C ARG A 30 -0.29 15.05 19.20
N HIS A 31 -0.94 15.30 18.08
CA HIS A 31 -1.86 16.43 17.93
C HIS A 31 -3.16 15.98 17.29
N PHE A 32 -4.23 15.95 18.07
CA PHE A 32 -5.60 15.74 17.62
C PHE A 32 -6.27 17.10 17.45
N LYS A 33 -6.61 17.46 16.22
CA LYS A 33 -7.35 18.68 15.89
C LYS A 33 -8.78 18.30 15.52
N PRO A 34 -9.80 18.72 16.29
CA PRO A 34 -11.18 18.44 15.96
C PRO A 34 -11.54 18.95 14.56
N ILE A 35 -12.31 18.16 13.82
CA ILE A 35 -12.86 18.51 12.52
C ILE A 35 -14.39 18.36 12.53
N LEU A 36 -15.03 18.98 11.53
CA LEU A 36 -16.48 18.85 11.39
C LEU A 36 -16.87 17.38 11.19
N GLY A 37 -17.91 16.94 11.89
CA GLY A 37 -18.38 15.54 11.84
C GLY A 37 -17.94 14.67 13.02
N GLY A 38 -17.18 15.23 13.98
CA GLY A 38 -16.82 14.56 15.25
C GLY A 38 -15.54 13.74 15.23
N ASP A 39 -14.83 13.73 14.11
CA ASP A 39 -13.49 13.13 14.00
C ASP A 39 -12.38 14.16 14.30
N HIS A 40 -11.13 13.72 14.16
CA HIS A 40 -9.95 14.55 14.34
C HIS A 40 -8.99 14.39 13.17
N ALA A 41 -8.38 15.49 12.74
CA ALA A 41 -7.11 15.41 12.01
C ALA A 41 -6.00 15.10 13.03
N LEU A 42 -5.21 14.07 12.74
CA LEU A 42 -4.17 13.56 13.65
C LEU A 42 -2.78 13.75 13.03
N ASN A 43 -1.87 14.28 13.83
CA ASN A 43 -0.43 14.26 13.53
C ASN A 43 0.30 13.54 14.66
N VAL A 44 1.20 12.63 14.29
CA VAL A 44 2.12 11.96 15.21
C VAL A 44 3.53 12.18 14.71
N THR A 45 4.40 12.68 15.55
CA THR A 45 5.76 13.08 15.16
C THR A 45 6.81 12.41 16.05
N PHE A 46 7.76 11.76 15.38
CA PHE A 46 8.90 11.10 15.99
C PHE A 46 10.19 11.86 15.63
N GLU A 47 11.21 11.71 16.49
CA GLU A 47 12.58 12.08 16.13
C GLU A 47 13.05 11.26 14.93
N ALA A 48 13.93 11.80 14.13
CA ALA A 48 14.55 11.07 13.02
C ALA A 48 16.08 11.14 13.13
N ASN A 49 16.74 10.10 12.66
CA ASN A 49 18.20 10.02 12.64
C ASN A 49 18.72 10.27 11.23
N ASP A 50 19.80 11.04 11.10
CA ASP A 50 20.38 11.36 9.78
C ASP A 50 20.84 10.11 9.02
N ASP A 51 21.42 9.14 9.73
CA ASP A 51 21.97 7.92 9.14
C ASP A 51 20.93 6.82 8.92
N GLU A 52 19.68 7.07 9.29
CA GLU A 52 18.60 6.11 9.11
C GLU A 52 18.17 6.05 7.64
N ARG A 53 18.01 4.82 7.13
CA ARG A 53 17.42 4.52 5.83
C ARG A 53 16.06 3.85 6.02
N LEU A 54 15.12 4.19 5.15
CA LEU A 54 13.72 3.78 5.26
C LEU A 54 13.26 3.11 3.96
N TYR A 55 12.65 1.93 4.08
CA TYR A 55 12.23 1.11 2.96
C TYR A 55 10.79 0.64 3.11
N GLY A 56 10.08 0.41 2.01
CA GLY A 56 8.73 -0.13 2.02
C GLY A 56 7.68 0.85 1.51
N MET A 57 6.60 1.02 2.24
CA MET A 57 5.44 1.88 1.93
C MET A 57 4.58 1.41 0.75
N GLY A 58 4.82 0.22 0.21
CA GLY A 58 4.10 -0.30 -0.95
C GLY A 58 4.75 0.06 -2.27
N GLN A 59 3.95 0.40 -3.27
CA GLN A 59 4.42 0.70 -4.61
C GLN A 59 4.01 2.11 -5.02
N TYR A 60 4.96 3.03 -4.95
CA TYR A 60 4.84 4.41 -5.43
C TYR A 60 5.60 4.57 -6.75
N GLN A 61 5.15 5.52 -7.58
CA GLN A 61 5.83 5.87 -8.84
C GLN A 61 7.00 6.82 -8.57
N GLN A 62 8.04 6.30 -7.97
CA GLN A 62 9.27 7.03 -7.67
C GLN A 62 10.47 6.11 -7.84
N GLU A 63 11.63 6.68 -8.13
CA GLU A 63 12.87 5.95 -8.38
C GLU A 63 13.73 5.68 -7.12
N TYR A 64 13.28 6.16 -5.96
CA TYR A 64 14.07 6.05 -4.71
C TYR A 64 13.73 4.75 -3.97
N LEU A 65 14.75 3.96 -3.67
CA LEU A 65 14.63 2.81 -2.78
C LEU A 65 14.62 3.26 -1.31
N ASP A 66 15.52 4.17 -0.95
CA ASP A 66 15.56 4.80 0.37
C ASP A 66 14.58 5.98 0.40
N LEU A 67 13.58 5.90 1.27
CA LEU A 67 12.53 6.91 1.41
C LEU A 67 12.88 8.05 2.35
N LYS A 68 14.11 8.07 2.88
CA LYS A 68 14.57 9.21 3.69
C LYS A 68 14.45 10.50 2.89
N HIS A 69 13.95 11.55 3.49
CA HIS A 69 13.62 12.86 2.90
C HIS A 69 12.42 12.88 1.94
N CYS A 70 11.73 11.76 1.74
CA CYS A 70 10.50 11.72 0.94
C CYS A 70 9.27 12.14 1.74
N SER A 71 8.30 12.72 1.05
CA SER A 71 6.92 12.87 1.51
C SER A 71 6.02 12.00 0.64
N LEU A 72 5.18 11.19 1.25
CA LEU A 72 4.28 10.28 0.56
C LEU A 72 2.84 10.53 0.99
N GLU A 73 1.94 10.66 0.03
CA GLU A 73 0.51 10.64 0.30
C GLU A 73 0.07 9.21 0.62
N LEU A 74 -0.62 9.01 1.72
CA LEU A 74 -1.19 7.72 2.11
C LEU A 74 -2.59 7.60 1.52
N ALA A 75 -2.64 7.26 0.23
CA ALA A 75 -3.86 7.06 -0.53
C ALA A 75 -3.61 6.12 -1.71
N HIS A 76 -4.63 5.36 -2.09
CA HIS A 76 -4.58 4.57 -3.30
C HIS A 76 -4.90 5.45 -4.52
N ARG A 77 -4.09 5.31 -5.57
CA ARG A 77 -4.29 5.97 -6.85
C ARG A 77 -4.01 4.99 -7.98
N ASN A 78 -4.41 5.34 -9.18
CA ASN A 78 -4.02 4.56 -10.35
C ASN A 78 -2.49 4.45 -10.44
N SER A 79 -2.02 3.24 -10.68
CA SER A 79 -0.61 2.83 -10.75
C SER A 79 0.15 2.93 -9.41
N GLN A 80 -0.55 3.13 -8.28
CA GLN A 80 0.03 3.24 -6.96
C GLN A 80 -0.70 2.35 -5.96
N ALA A 81 0.05 1.56 -5.19
CA ALA A 81 -0.45 0.84 -4.04
C ALA A 81 0.22 1.37 -2.76
N SER A 82 -0.57 1.99 -1.89
CA SER A 82 -0.09 2.50 -0.61
C SER A 82 -0.23 1.41 0.46
N VAL A 83 0.90 0.97 1.03
CA VAL A 83 0.95 0.07 2.18
C VAL A 83 1.73 0.80 3.27
N PRO A 84 1.07 1.34 4.30
CA PRO A 84 1.69 2.27 5.24
C PRO A 84 2.56 1.53 6.28
N PHE A 85 3.44 0.66 5.81
CA PHE A 85 4.44 -0.06 6.57
C PHE A 85 5.83 0.31 6.07
N VAL A 86 6.65 0.85 6.95
CA VAL A 86 8.03 1.21 6.68
C VAL A 86 8.98 0.37 7.54
N MET A 87 10.08 -0.05 6.94
CA MET A 87 11.18 -0.76 7.60
C MET A 87 12.38 0.17 7.71
N SER A 88 12.94 0.29 8.91
CA SER A 88 14.11 1.12 9.20
C SER A 88 15.39 0.30 9.26
N SER A 89 16.49 0.89 8.78
CA SER A 89 17.84 0.35 8.94
C SER A 89 18.30 0.26 10.41
N LEU A 90 17.58 0.92 11.33
CA LEU A 90 17.81 0.83 12.78
C LEU A 90 17.23 -0.45 13.41
N GLY A 91 16.59 -1.33 12.61
CA GLY A 91 16.08 -2.60 13.10
C GLY A 91 14.64 -2.54 13.64
N TYR A 92 13.80 -1.69 13.08
CA TYR A 92 12.38 -1.69 13.38
C TYR A 92 11.50 -1.65 12.12
N GLY A 93 10.26 -2.11 12.26
CA GLY A 93 9.17 -1.89 11.31
C GLY A 93 8.05 -1.10 11.98
N PHE A 94 7.46 -0.17 11.24
CA PHE A 94 6.36 0.68 11.72
C PHE A 94 5.21 0.62 10.73
N LEU A 95 4.03 0.18 11.21
CA LEU A 95 2.78 0.19 10.46
C LEU A 95 1.90 1.33 10.99
N TRP A 96 1.56 2.29 10.14
CA TRP A 96 0.53 3.27 10.40
C TRP A 96 -0.84 2.65 10.11
N HIS A 97 -1.47 2.08 11.15
CA HIS A 97 -2.75 1.38 11.03
C HIS A 97 -3.92 2.35 11.03
N ASN A 98 -4.07 3.08 9.95
CA ASN A 98 -5.13 4.07 9.81
C ASN A 98 -5.70 4.08 8.38
N PRO A 99 -7.02 3.89 8.20
CA PRO A 99 -7.66 3.85 6.88
C PRO A 99 -7.89 5.24 6.27
N SER A 100 -7.65 6.31 7.03
CA SER A 100 -7.83 7.67 6.51
C SER A 100 -6.77 8.01 5.47
N ILE A 101 -7.16 8.77 4.46
CA ILE A 101 -6.20 9.48 3.63
C ILE A 101 -5.32 10.36 4.54
N GLY A 102 -4.03 10.33 4.30
CA GLY A 102 -3.06 11.07 5.10
C GLY A 102 -1.77 11.28 4.35
N GLU A 103 -0.74 11.57 5.10
CA GLU A 103 0.61 11.78 4.57
C GLU A 103 1.64 11.26 5.58
N VAL A 104 2.79 10.86 5.08
CA VAL A 104 3.99 10.69 5.89
C VAL A 104 5.11 11.56 5.32
N HIS A 105 5.83 12.21 6.23
CA HIS A 105 7.02 12.98 5.90
C HIS A 105 8.23 12.39 6.63
N PHE A 106 9.15 11.80 5.89
CA PHE A 106 10.41 11.25 6.40
C PHE A 106 11.51 12.33 6.35
N GLY A 107 11.39 13.33 7.20
CA GLY A 107 12.32 14.44 7.20
C GLY A 107 13.68 14.13 7.84
N LYS A 108 14.59 15.08 7.77
CA LYS A 108 15.93 14.98 8.35
C LYS A 108 15.90 14.81 9.87
N ASN A 109 15.16 15.68 10.55
CA ASN A 109 15.12 15.75 12.00
C ASN A 109 13.84 15.16 12.61
N ARG A 110 12.84 14.87 11.79
CA ARG A 110 11.54 14.41 12.25
C ARG A 110 10.89 13.55 11.19
N THR A 111 10.18 12.51 11.67
CA THR A 111 9.22 11.76 10.87
C THR A 111 7.83 12.10 11.37
N THR A 112 6.95 12.55 10.49
CA THR A 112 5.57 12.92 10.83
C THR A 112 4.59 12.09 10.04
N TRP A 113 3.68 11.43 10.77
CA TRP A 113 2.55 10.68 10.20
C TRP A 113 1.28 11.47 10.41
N GLN A 114 0.43 11.54 9.38
CA GLN A 114 -0.81 12.32 9.41
C GLN A 114 -1.99 11.47 8.93
N ALA A 115 -3.13 11.67 9.60
CA ALA A 115 -4.43 11.20 9.14
C ALA A 115 -5.39 12.40 9.07
N ARG A 116 -6.12 12.53 7.95
CA ARG A 116 -7.03 13.66 7.75
C ARG A 116 -8.31 13.56 8.58
N SER A 117 -8.74 12.34 8.89
CA SER A 117 -9.96 12.08 9.67
C SER A 117 -9.83 10.75 10.40
N THR A 118 -9.79 10.80 11.73
CA THR A 118 -9.70 9.59 12.55
C THR A 118 -10.28 9.83 13.95
N LYS A 119 -10.73 8.75 14.59
CA LYS A 119 -11.17 8.75 15.98
C LYS A 119 -10.08 8.38 16.96
N GLN A 120 -9.04 7.72 16.48
CA GLN A 120 -7.97 7.17 17.32
C GLN A 120 -6.60 7.23 16.64
N MET A 121 -5.57 7.15 17.45
CA MET A 121 -4.20 6.89 17.01
C MET A 121 -3.96 5.39 17.10
N ASP A 122 -3.64 4.78 15.97
CA ASP A 122 -3.35 3.35 15.90
C ASP A 122 -2.13 3.11 15.02
N TYR A 123 -1.13 2.45 15.58
CA TYR A 123 0.05 2.00 14.86
C TYR A 123 0.66 0.76 15.53
N PHE A 124 1.35 -0.03 14.74
CA PHE A 124 2.07 -1.20 15.22
C PHE A 124 3.56 -1.02 14.96
N ILE A 125 4.38 -1.36 15.94
CA ILE A 125 5.83 -1.36 15.82
C ILE A 125 6.39 -2.75 16.14
N THR A 126 7.39 -3.17 15.39
CA THR A 126 8.14 -4.39 15.62
C THR A 126 9.63 -4.13 15.53
N ALA A 127 10.42 -4.94 16.19
CA ALA A 127 11.88 -4.90 16.15
C ALA A 127 12.46 -6.23 15.62
N GLY A 128 13.63 -6.15 15.00
CA GLY A 128 14.37 -7.32 14.54
C GLY A 128 15.78 -6.95 14.12
N ASP A 129 16.70 -7.90 14.28
CA ASP A 129 18.11 -7.69 13.88
C ASP A 129 18.31 -7.78 12.35
N THR A 130 17.33 -8.29 11.63
CA THR A 130 17.36 -8.42 10.16
C THR A 130 16.03 -8.00 9.52
N PRO A 131 16.04 -7.54 8.27
CA PRO A 131 14.81 -7.26 7.51
C PRO A 131 13.85 -8.45 7.45
N ALA A 132 14.36 -9.67 7.37
CA ALA A 132 13.55 -10.87 7.34
C ALA A 132 12.77 -11.08 8.66
N GLN A 133 13.37 -10.81 9.81
CA GLN A 133 12.70 -10.90 11.11
C GLN A 133 11.59 -9.84 11.23
N ILE A 134 11.85 -8.61 10.77
CA ILE A 134 10.87 -7.51 10.76
C ILE A 134 9.69 -7.86 9.84
N SER A 135 9.97 -8.34 8.62
CA SER A 135 8.95 -8.78 7.67
C SER A 135 8.12 -9.94 8.20
N LEU A 136 8.76 -10.91 8.88
CA LEU A 136 8.06 -12.04 9.50
C LEU A 136 7.12 -11.56 10.62
N ALA A 137 7.56 -10.62 11.46
CA ALA A 137 6.73 -10.08 12.53
C ALA A 137 5.53 -9.31 11.97
N TYR A 138 5.73 -8.54 10.89
CA TYR A 138 4.66 -7.88 10.15
C TYR A 138 3.66 -8.89 9.56
N ALA A 139 4.15 -9.93 8.88
CA ALA A 139 3.31 -10.96 8.30
C ALA A 139 2.51 -11.75 9.36
N LYS A 140 3.08 -11.98 10.54
CA LYS A 140 2.35 -12.59 11.66
C LYS A 140 1.21 -11.72 12.17
N ALA A 141 1.37 -10.40 12.14
CA ALA A 141 0.36 -9.45 12.57
C ALA A 141 -0.75 -9.23 11.52
N THR A 142 -0.40 -9.23 10.24
CA THR A 142 -1.31 -8.85 9.14
C THR A 142 -1.80 -10.02 8.29
N GLY A 143 -1.20 -11.19 8.45
CA GLY A 143 -1.44 -12.37 7.64
C GLY A 143 -0.31 -12.64 6.64
N PHE A 144 -0.09 -13.91 6.36
CA PHE A 144 0.90 -14.34 5.36
C PHE A 144 0.32 -14.23 3.96
N ALA A 145 1.12 -13.77 3.00
CA ALA A 145 0.76 -13.81 1.60
C ALA A 145 0.57 -15.27 1.13
N PRO A 146 -0.49 -15.57 0.38
CA PRO A 146 -0.66 -16.89 -0.22
C PRO A 146 0.42 -17.14 -1.28
N MET A 147 0.67 -18.42 -1.57
CA MET A 147 1.55 -18.79 -2.68
C MET A 147 0.94 -18.29 -3.98
N MET A 148 1.74 -17.60 -4.79
CA MET A 148 1.32 -17.15 -6.12
C MET A 148 0.99 -18.37 -6.99
N PRO A 149 -0.21 -18.44 -7.61
CA PRO A 149 -0.53 -19.49 -8.56
C PRO A 149 0.37 -19.40 -9.80
N GLU A 150 0.71 -20.55 -10.38
CA GLU A 150 1.67 -20.63 -11.49
C GLU A 150 1.27 -19.75 -12.68
N TYR A 151 -0.02 -19.72 -13.05
CA TYR A 151 -0.53 -18.87 -14.13
C TYR A 151 -0.31 -17.36 -13.87
N GLY A 152 -0.21 -16.96 -12.61
CA GLY A 152 0.07 -15.57 -12.24
C GLY A 152 1.47 -15.09 -12.61
N LEU A 153 2.40 -16.03 -12.86
CA LEU A 153 3.78 -15.76 -13.28
C LEU A 153 3.95 -15.83 -14.81
N GLY A 154 2.91 -16.20 -15.55
CA GLY A 154 2.93 -16.33 -16.99
C GLY A 154 2.63 -15.01 -17.72
N PHE A 155 2.29 -15.14 -19.01
CA PHE A 155 2.03 -13.97 -19.84
C PHE A 155 0.57 -13.48 -19.69
N TRP A 156 0.42 -12.21 -19.41
CA TRP A 156 -0.85 -11.53 -19.28
C TRP A 156 -1.09 -10.62 -20.49
N GLN A 157 -2.01 -11.01 -21.35
CA GLN A 157 -2.45 -10.21 -22.47
C GLN A 157 -3.48 -9.19 -22.01
N CYS A 158 -3.21 -7.91 -22.22
CA CYS A 158 -4.14 -6.82 -21.95
C CYS A 158 -4.20 -5.86 -23.14
N LYS A 159 -5.35 -5.29 -23.35
CA LYS A 159 -5.59 -4.15 -24.22
C LYS A 159 -6.49 -3.19 -23.45
N LEU A 160 -6.24 -1.88 -23.53
CA LEU A 160 -6.98 -0.89 -22.78
C LEU A 160 -8.51 -1.11 -22.89
N ARG A 161 -8.96 -1.56 -24.09
CA ARG A 161 -10.34 -2.06 -24.19
C ARG A 161 -10.46 -3.11 -25.30
N TYR A 162 -11.12 -4.19 -24.95
CA TYR A 162 -11.84 -5.06 -25.89
C TYR A 162 -13.25 -4.51 -26.01
N TRP A 163 -13.69 -4.21 -27.22
CA TRP A 163 -14.98 -3.57 -27.45
C TRP A 163 -16.16 -4.49 -27.15
N ASN A 164 -15.98 -5.80 -27.36
CA ASN A 164 -17.00 -6.80 -27.13
C ASN A 164 -16.38 -8.16 -26.85
N GLN A 165 -17.23 -9.13 -26.47
CA GLN A 165 -16.85 -10.50 -26.15
C GLN A 165 -16.12 -11.19 -27.31
N GLU A 166 -16.61 -11.03 -28.56
CA GLU A 166 -16.00 -11.67 -29.71
C GLU A 166 -14.59 -11.13 -30.01
N GLN A 167 -14.36 -9.84 -29.83
CA GLN A 167 -13.02 -9.27 -30.00
C GLN A 167 -12.03 -9.84 -28.98
N LEU A 168 -12.44 -10.01 -27.72
CA LEU A 168 -11.61 -10.61 -26.70
C LEU A 168 -11.29 -12.08 -27.06
N LEU A 169 -12.30 -12.85 -27.42
CA LEU A 169 -12.14 -14.25 -27.81
C LEU A 169 -11.27 -14.41 -29.05
N SER A 170 -11.43 -13.53 -30.05
CA SER A 170 -10.61 -13.58 -31.28
C SER A 170 -9.13 -13.43 -30.98
N VAL A 171 -8.75 -12.58 -30.02
CA VAL A 171 -7.36 -12.42 -29.62
C VAL A 171 -6.84 -13.70 -28.95
N ALA A 172 -7.58 -14.28 -28.01
CA ALA A 172 -7.18 -15.51 -27.35
C ALA A 172 -7.03 -16.67 -28.34
N ARG A 173 -8.00 -16.83 -29.27
CA ARG A 173 -7.94 -17.82 -30.34
C ARG A 173 -6.71 -17.66 -31.25
N GLU A 174 -6.33 -16.41 -31.56
CA GLU A 174 -5.14 -16.12 -32.35
C GLU A 174 -3.85 -16.55 -31.63
N TYR A 175 -3.73 -16.28 -30.31
CA TYR A 175 -2.61 -16.81 -29.52
C TYR A 175 -2.54 -18.32 -29.56
N LYS A 176 -3.68 -18.98 -29.41
CA LYS A 176 -3.78 -20.46 -29.51
C LYS A 176 -3.39 -20.97 -30.90
N GLN A 177 -3.92 -20.37 -31.97
CA GLN A 177 -3.63 -20.74 -33.34
C GLN A 177 -2.15 -20.61 -33.68
N ARG A 178 -1.49 -19.57 -33.19
CA ARG A 178 -0.05 -19.33 -33.39
C ARG A 178 0.83 -20.13 -32.45
N ASN A 179 0.24 -20.91 -31.56
CA ASN A 179 0.97 -21.66 -30.52
C ASN A 179 1.87 -20.73 -29.65
N LEU A 180 1.37 -19.53 -29.33
CA LEU A 180 2.02 -18.61 -28.44
C LEU A 180 1.50 -18.81 -27.02
N PRO A 181 2.37 -18.77 -25.99
CA PRO A 181 1.93 -18.90 -24.62
C PRO A 181 1.09 -17.70 -24.19
N ILE A 182 0.00 -17.99 -23.48
CA ILE A 182 -0.84 -17.00 -22.81
C ILE A 182 -1.47 -17.66 -21.59
N ASP A 183 -1.39 -17.02 -20.45
CA ASP A 183 -1.93 -17.56 -19.19
C ASP A 183 -3.16 -16.77 -18.73
N VAL A 184 -3.17 -15.48 -18.99
CA VAL A 184 -4.28 -14.60 -18.60
C VAL A 184 -4.61 -13.63 -19.74
N ILE A 185 -5.89 -13.43 -19.99
CA ILE A 185 -6.38 -12.31 -20.79
C ILE A 185 -7.23 -11.40 -19.90
N VAL A 186 -6.90 -10.10 -19.91
CA VAL A 186 -7.54 -9.11 -19.03
C VAL A 186 -8.61 -8.36 -19.80
N CYS A 187 -9.87 -8.50 -19.35
CA CYS A 187 -10.97 -7.64 -19.77
C CYS A 187 -11.02 -6.43 -18.83
N ASP A 188 -10.49 -5.30 -19.27
CA ASP A 188 -10.39 -4.09 -18.44
C ASP A 188 -11.78 -3.46 -18.23
N PHE A 189 -11.87 -2.48 -17.34
CA PHE A 189 -13.10 -1.91 -16.77
C PHE A 189 -14.13 -1.38 -17.79
N PHE A 190 -13.75 -1.18 -19.02
CA PHE A 190 -14.66 -0.74 -20.10
C PHE A 190 -15.73 -1.75 -20.52
N HIS A 191 -15.73 -2.96 -19.96
CA HIS A 191 -16.81 -3.92 -20.12
C HIS A 191 -18.04 -3.58 -19.27
N TRP A 192 -17.94 -2.58 -18.39
CA TRP A 192 -19.05 -2.10 -17.56
C TRP A 192 -19.99 -1.18 -18.33
N PRO A 193 -21.33 -1.25 -18.12
CA PRO A 193 -22.27 -0.30 -18.70
C PRO A 193 -22.03 1.14 -18.25
N LYS A 194 -21.61 1.29 -16.97
CA LYS A 194 -21.25 2.57 -16.35
C LYS A 194 -20.05 2.39 -15.45
N MET A 195 -19.26 3.43 -15.29
CA MET A 195 -18.12 3.44 -14.37
C MET A 195 -18.56 3.03 -12.97
N GLY A 196 -17.89 2.01 -12.40
CA GLY A 196 -18.19 1.47 -11.07
C GLY A 196 -19.36 0.46 -11.00
N ASP A 197 -19.94 0.07 -12.11
CA ASP A 197 -21.05 -0.88 -12.17
C ASP A 197 -20.58 -2.34 -12.38
N PHE A 198 -19.59 -2.79 -11.79
CA PHE A 198 -18.91 -4.10 -11.73
C PHE A 198 -19.65 -5.31 -12.35
N ARG A 199 -20.32 -5.13 -13.50
CA ARG A 199 -21.00 -6.17 -14.28
C ARG A 199 -20.68 -6.02 -15.75
N PHE A 200 -20.83 -7.10 -16.51
CA PHE A 200 -20.71 -7.05 -17.96
C PHE A 200 -21.90 -6.31 -18.58
N ASP A 201 -21.63 -5.46 -19.57
CA ASP A 201 -22.66 -4.88 -20.41
C ASP A 201 -23.25 -5.96 -21.33
N PRO A 202 -24.53 -6.32 -21.21
CA PRO A 202 -25.12 -7.41 -21.98
C PRO A 202 -25.19 -7.14 -23.50
N GLU A 203 -25.11 -5.87 -23.92
CA GLU A 203 -25.06 -5.51 -25.31
C GLU A 203 -23.75 -5.95 -25.98
N PHE A 204 -22.64 -5.79 -25.28
CA PHE A 204 -21.31 -6.06 -25.81
C PHE A 204 -20.73 -7.39 -25.32
N PHE A 205 -21.18 -7.87 -24.19
CA PHE A 205 -20.76 -9.14 -23.55
C PHE A 205 -22.01 -9.97 -23.23
N PRO A 206 -22.68 -10.55 -24.25
CA PRO A 206 -23.99 -11.19 -24.06
C PRO A 206 -23.94 -12.47 -23.23
N ASP A 207 -22.82 -13.21 -23.26
CA ASP A 207 -22.65 -14.46 -22.51
C ASP A 207 -21.23 -14.56 -21.92
N PRO A 208 -20.95 -13.87 -20.81
CA PRO A 208 -19.65 -13.91 -20.15
C PRO A 208 -19.27 -15.31 -19.66
N GLN A 209 -20.25 -16.16 -19.33
CA GLN A 209 -19.98 -17.53 -18.89
C GLN A 209 -19.42 -18.36 -20.05
N ALA A 210 -20.09 -18.34 -21.22
CA ALA A 210 -19.58 -19.02 -22.39
C ALA A 210 -18.19 -18.52 -22.82
N MET A 211 -17.94 -17.21 -22.72
CA MET A 211 -16.62 -16.61 -22.96
C MET A 211 -15.55 -17.22 -22.03
N VAL A 212 -15.83 -17.30 -20.73
CA VAL A 212 -14.89 -17.87 -19.75
C VAL A 212 -14.68 -19.36 -20.00
N ASP A 213 -15.74 -20.11 -20.34
CA ASP A 213 -15.66 -21.54 -20.60
C ASP A 213 -14.83 -21.83 -21.85
N GLU A 214 -14.96 -21.04 -22.91
CA GLU A 214 -14.11 -21.14 -24.09
C GLU A 214 -12.64 -20.82 -23.77
N LEU A 215 -12.36 -19.75 -23.04
CA LEU A 215 -11.00 -19.39 -22.62
C LEU A 215 -10.35 -20.51 -21.81
N LYS A 216 -11.08 -21.13 -20.89
CA LYS A 216 -10.59 -22.27 -20.10
C LYS A 216 -10.34 -23.52 -20.93
N SER A 217 -11.03 -23.68 -22.02
CA SER A 217 -10.85 -24.82 -22.91
C SER A 217 -9.58 -24.75 -23.78
N MET A 218 -9.01 -23.54 -23.88
CA MET A 218 -7.79 -23.26 -24.63
C MET A 218 -6.52 -23.41 -23.82
#